data_b4083926d25ca946caedcc50e014c1cc
#
_entry.id   b4083926d25ca946caedcc50e014c1cc
#
_cell.length_a   1.000
_cell.length_b   1.000
_cell.length_c   1.000
_cell.angle_alpha   90.00
_cell.angle_beta   90.00
_cell.angle_gamma   90.00
#
_symmetry.space_group_name_H-M   'P 1'
#
loop_
_entity.id
_entity.type
_entity.pdbx_description
1 polymer ?
#
loop_
_entity_poly.entity_id
_entity_poly.type
_entity_poly.pdbx_seq_one_letter_code
_entity_poly.pdbx_strand_id
1 'polypeptide(L)'
;MAQIDEIAPDLYRISVLVPELNMQFNHFLVRDDEPLLFHTGMRRMFPVVSEAVGRLIDPASLRWISWSHFEVDECGALNQWLGAAPNAQAVCGQVGALVNLQDFAGTSRACTG
;
A
#
# COMPACT_ATOMS: atom_id res chain seq x y z
N MET A 1 6.30 10.46 11.45
CA MET A 1 7.07 10.77 10.25
C MET A 1 7.67 9.50 9.67
N ALA A 2 7.74 9.40 8.37
CA ALA A 2 8.24 8.21 7.70
C ALA A 2 9.72 8.32 7.37
N GLN A 3 10.42 7.20 7.52
CA GLN A 3 11.80 7.07 7.08
C GLN A 3 11.81 6.25 5.78
N ILE A 4 12.58 6.71 4.79
CA ILE A 4 12.66 6.06 3.49
C ILE A 4 14.08 5.53 3.30
N ASP A 5 14.20 4.24 3.00
CA ASP A 5 15.48 3.58 2.72
C ASP A 5 15.39 2.83 1.40
N GLU A 6 16.33 3.07 0.50
CA GLU A 6 16.43 2.26 -0.72
C GLU A 6 17.22 0.99 -0.35
N ILE A 7 16.52 -0.15 -0.32
CA ILE A 7 17.12 -1.41 0.13
C ILE A 7 17.62 -2.28 -1.03
N ALA A 8 17.22 -1.94 -2.24
CA ALA A 8 17.72 -2.53 -3.49
C ALA A 8 17.40 -1.53 -4.60
N PRO A 9 17.99 -1.63 -5.79
CA PRO A 9 17.68 -0.66 -6.86
C PRO A 9 16.18 -0.56 -7.10
N ASP A 10 15.63 0.65 -6.94
CA ASP A 10 14.21 0.99 -7.13
C ASP A 10 13.25 0.25 -6.19
N LEU A 11 13.77 -0.33 -5.11
CA LEU A 11 12.95 -0.93 -4.06
C LEU A 11 13.18 -0.15 -2.76
N TYR A 12 12.12 0.46 -2.24
CA TYR A 12 12.19 1.34 -1.08
C TYR A 12 11.39 0.78 0.08
N ARG A 13 11.95 0.87 1.28
CA ARG A 13 11.23 0.58 2.50
C ARG A 13 10.82 1.90 3.13
N ILE A 14 9.52 2.05 3.40
CA ILE A 14 8.96 3.21 4.09
C ILE A 14 8.59 2.75 5.49
N SER A 15 9.29 3.27 6.50
CA SER A 15 9.11 2.86 7.89
C SER A 15 8.41 3.97 8.66
N VAL A 16 7.35 3.60 9.39
CA VAL A 16 6.59 4.54 10.23
C VAL A 16 6.57 4.01 11.65
N LEU A 17 7.14 4.80 12.58
CA LEU A 17 7.09 4.47 14.00
C LEU A 17 5.83 5.09 14.61
N VAL A 18 5.05 4.27 15.32
CA VAL A 18 3.89 4.73 16.07
C VAL A 18 4.24 4.57 17.55
N PRO A 19 4.67 5.66 18.22
CA PRO A 19 5.18 5.57 19.60
C PRO A 19 4.14 5.06 20.59
N GLU A 20 2.87 5.42 20.41
CA GLU A 20 1.79 4.99 21.31
C GLU A 20 1.65 3.48 21.36
N LEU A 21 2.01 2.80 20.28
CA LEU A 21 1.97 1.34 20.19
C LEU A 21 3.34 0.71 20.40
N ASN A 22 4.39 1.53 20.45
CA ASN A 22 5.78 1.07 20.48
C ASN A 22 6.05 0.07 19.36
N MET A 23 5.54 0.39 18.16
CA MET A 23 5.65 -0.47 16.99
C MET A 23 6.09 0.33 15.77
N GLN A 24 6.87 -0.33 14.93
CA GLN A 24 7.26 0.22 13.63
C GLN A 24 6.57 -0.59 12.54
N PHE A 25 5.95 0.12 11.60
CA PHE A 25 5.30 -0.52 10.46
C PHE A 25 6.10 -0.24 9.20
N ASN A 26 6.25 -1.25 8.36
CA ASN A 26 7.06 -1.16 7.15
C ASN A 26 6.17 -1.34 5.92
N HIS A 27 6.41 -0.48 4.94
CA HIS A 27 5.72 -0.51 3.65
C HIS A 27 6.78 -0.52 2.57
N PHE A 28 6.51 -1.15 1.45
CA PHE A 28 7.52 -1.30 0.40
C PHE A 28 6.98 -0.74 -0.91
N LEU A 29 7.80 0.06 -1.58
CA LEU A 29 7.47 0.64 -2.87
C LEU A 29 8.48 0.16 -3.91
N VAL A 30 7.97 -0.43 -4.98
CA VAL A 30 8.77 -0.74 -6.16
C VAL A 30 8.54 0.37 -7.17
N ARG A 31 9.59 1.13 -7.50
CA ARG A 31 9.53 2.22 -8.47
C ARG A 31 9.88 1.67 -9.84
N ASP A 32 8.89 1.61 -10.71
CA ASP A 32 9.01 1.05 -12.05
C ASP A 32 7.96 1.73 -12.94
N ASP A 33 7.86 1.34 -14.18
CA ASP A 33 6.83 1.85 -15.11
C ASP A 33 5.43 1.57 -14.58
N GLU A 34 5.25 0.43 -13.88
CA GLU A 34 4.00 0.10 -13.19
C GLU A 34 4.30 -0.05 -11.69
N PRO A 35 4.33 1.07 -10.96
CA PRO A 35 4.76 1.02 -9.55
C PRO A 35 3.85 0.16 -8.68
N LEU A 36 4.46 -0.53 -7.71
CA LEU A 36 3.78 -1.40 -6.76
C LEU A 36 4.00 -0.88 -5.34
N LEU A 37 2.91 -0.75 -4.58
CA LEU A 37 2.96 -0.54 -3.14
C LEU A 37 2.58 -1.85 -2.44
N PHE A 38 3.48 -2.36 -1.61
CA PHE A 38 3.26 -3.56 -0.82
C PHE A 38 3.08 -3.16 0.63
N HIS A 39 1.93 -3.47 1.22
CA HIS A 39 1.46 -3.03 2.54
C HIS A 39 1.09 -1.54 2.55
N THR A 40 -0.20 -1.25 2.58
CA THR A 40 -0.70 0.14 2.55
C THR A 40 -0.56 0.85 3.89
N GLY A 41 -0.46 0.09 4.99
CA GLY A 41 -0.60 0.63 6.32
C GLY A 41 -2.06 0.75 6.75
N MET A 42 -2.26 1.11 8.02
CA MET A 42 -3.59 1.39 8.55
C MET A 42 -4.15 2.66 7.91
N ARG A 43 -5.48 2.79 7.93
CA ARG A 43 -6.15 3.95 7.34
C ARG A 43 -5.57 5.28 7.87
N ARG A 44 -5.34 5.37 9.17
CA ARG A 44 -4.82 6.61 9.78
C ARG A 44 -3.39 6.95 9.36
N MET A 45 -2.67 5.98 8.78
CA MET A 45 -1.30 6.19 8.31
C MET A 45 -1.24 6.68 6.88
N PHE A 46 -2.39 6.72 6.18
CA PHE A 46 -2.42 7.11 4.77
C PHE A 46 -1.75 8.47 4.51
N PRO A 47 -2.00 9.53 5.28
CA PRO A 47 -1.35 10.81 5.01
C PRO A 47 0.18 10.74 5.07
N VAL A 48 0.72 9.99 6.05
CA VAL A 48 2.17 9.87 6.21
C VAL A 48 2.79 9.01 5.12
N VAL A 49 2.16 7.86 4.83
CA VAL A 49 2.68 6.94 3.80
C VAL A 49 2.54 7.54 2.41
N SER A 50 1.42 8.20 2.11
CA SER A 50 1.22 8.81 0.80
C SER A 50 2.18 9.98 0.57
N GLU A 51 2.50 10.74 1.60
CA GLU A 51 3.49 11.80 1.49
C GLU A 51 4.87 11.22 1.19
N ALA A 52 5.24 10.14 1.86
CA ALA A 52 6.53 9.46 1.61
C ALA A 52 6.59 8.88 0.20
N VAL A 53 5.52 8.23 -0.26
CA VAL A 53 5.44 7.72 -1.63
C VAL A 53 5.58 8.87 -2.62
N GLY A 54 4.96 10.01 -2.31
CA GLY A 54 5.02 11.21 -3.16
C GLY A 54 6.41 11.81 -3.33
N ARG A 55 7.34 11.49 -2.42
CA ARG A 55 8.74 11.89 -2.59
C ARG A 55 9.48 11.04 -3.63
N LEU A 56 8.94 9.88 -3.97
CA LEU A 56 9.59 8.90 -4.83
C LEU A 56 8.93 8.79 -6.20
N ILE A 57 7.59 8.85 -6.22
CA ILE A 57 6.79 8.80 -7.44
C ILE A 57 5.58 9.71 -7.28
N ASP A 58 4.87 9.97 -8.39
CA ASP A 58 3.53 10.56 -8.30
C ASP A 58 2.59 9.49 -7.74
N PRO A 59 1.96 9.70 -6.58
CA PRO A 59 1.08 8.68 -6.00
C PRO A 59 -0.04 8.25 -6.94
N ALA A 60 -0.52 9.15 -7.81
CA ALA A 60 -1.57 8.81 -8.77
C ALA A 60 -1.08 7.82 -9.84
N SER A 61 0.24 7.67 -10.02
CA SER A 61 0.81 6.74 -10.98
C SER A 61 0.86 5.30 -10.47
N LEU A 62 0.53 5.08 -9.20
CA LEU A 62 0.57 3.75 -8.61
C LEU A 62 -0.33 2.80 -9.38
N ARG A 63 0.20 1.62 -9.75
CA ARG A 63 -0.50 0.67 -10.60
C ARG A 63 -0.95 -0.57 -9.85
N TRP A 64 -0.16 -1.04 -8.87
CA TRP A 64 -0.44 -2.26 -8.13
C TRP A 64 -0.38 -2.03 -6.64
N ILE A 65 -1.31 -2.62 -5.90
CA ILE A 65 -1.34 -2.60 -4.43
C ILE A 65 -1.47 -4.04 -3.98
N SER A 66 -0.60 -4.47 -3.06
CA SER A 66 -0.63 -5.83 -2.56
C SER A 66 -0.30 -5.88 -1.07
N TRP A 67 -0.47 -7.04 -0.46
CA TRP A 67 -0.19 -7.29 0.95
C TRP A 67 0.00 -8.79 1.18
N SER A 68 0.65 -9.15 2.31
CA SER A 68 0.86 -10.56 2.66
C SER A 68 -0.41 -11.19 3.23
N HIS A 69 -1.07 -10.49 4.16
CA HIS A 69 -2.26 -10.97 4.85
C HIS A 69 -3.31 -9.87 4.88
N PHE A 70 -4.58 -10.26 4.93
CA PHE A 70 -5.68 -9.30 5.01
C PHE A 70 -5.81 -8.82 6.45
N GLU A 71 -4.92 -7.90 6.83
CA GLU A 71 -4.85 -7.32 8.17
C GLU A 71 -4.81 -5.81 8.09
N VAL A 72 -5.26 -5.14 9.16
CA VAL A 72 -5.42 -3.68 9.18
C VAL A 72 -4.12 -2.95 8.89
N ASP A 73 -2.99 -3.44 9.42
CA ASP A 73 -1.70 -2.80 9.21
C ASP A 73 -1.13 -3.04 7.80
N GLU A 74 -1.67 -3.99 7.06
CA GLU A 74 -1.20 -4.30 5.71
C GLU A 74 -2.10 -3.74 4.62
N CYS A 75 -3.42 -3.77 4.79
CA CYS A 75 -4.35 -3.34 3.76
C CYS A 75 -5.43 -2.37 4.26
N GLY A 76 -5.30 -1.83 5.48
CA GLY A 76 -6.32 -0.96 6.05
C GLY A 76 -6.59 0.30 5.26
N ALA A 77 -5.58 0.87 4.60
CA ALA A 77 -5.71 2.08 3.80
C ALA A 77 -6.00 1.81 2.33
N LEU A 78 -6.42 0.59 1.97
CA LEU A 78 -6.64 0.21 0.57
C LEU A 78 -7.60 1.17 -0.14
N ASN A 79 -8.74 1.49 0.48
CA ASN A 79 -9.73 2.36 -0.16
C ASN A 79 -9.21 3.77 -0.38
N GLN A 80 -8.41 4.30 0.54
CA GLN A 80 -7.79 5.61 0.37
C GLN A 80 -6.82 5.60 -0.82
N TRP A 81 -6.03 4.55 -0.97
CA TRP A 81 -5.11 4.42 -2.09
C TRP A 81 -5.83 4.24 -3.41
N LEU A 82 -6.91 3.44 -3.44
CA LEU A 82 -7.70 3.28 -4.67
C LEU A 82 -8.33 4.60 -5.10
N GLY A 83 -8.69 5.46 -4.14
CA GLY A 83 -9.21 6.79 -4.45
C GLY A 83 -8.13 7.75 -4.96
N ALA A 84 -6.91 7.64 -4.43
CA ALA A 84 -5.81 8.52 -4.80
C ALA A 84 -5.09 8.10 -6.09
N ALA A 85 -5.20 6.83 -6.47
CA ALA A 85 -4.52 6.27 -7.63
C ALA A 85 -5.54 5.64 -8.58
N PRO A 86 -6.06 6.39 -9.56
CA PRO A 86 -7.18 5.94 -10.39
C PRO A 86 -6.91 4.67 -11.21
N ASN A 87 -5.64 4.41 -11.53
CA ASN A 87 -5.27 3.25 -12.33
C ASN A 87 -4.78 2.06 -11.49
N ALA A 88 -4.76 2.19 -10.17
CA ALA A 88 -4.27 1.14 -9.31
C ALA A 88 -5.28 0.00 -9.18
N GLN A 89 -4.74 -1.23 -9.09
CA GLN A 89 -5.52 -2.42 -8.83
C GLN A 89 -4.92 -3.17 -7.64
N ALA A 90 -5.78 -3.73 -6.81
CA ALA A 90 -5.35 -4.59 -5.71
C ALA A 90 -5.09 -6.00 -6.25
N VAL A 91 -3.97 -6.59 -5.84
CA VAL A 91 -3.55 -7.93 -6.28
C VAL A 91 -3.41 -8.82 -5.05
N CYS A 92 -4.11 -9.95 -5.06
CA CYS A 92 -4.05 -10.94 -3.98
C CYS A 92 -4.44 -12.31 -4.52
N GLY A 93 -4.39 -13.34 -3.66
CA GLY A 93 -4.84 -14.66 -4.06
C GLY A 93 -6.34 -14.68 -4.33
N GLN A 94 -6.80 -15.64 -5.12
CA GLN A 94 -8.19 -15.73 -5.55
C GLN A 94 -9.17 -15.84 -4.38
N VAL A 95 -8.84 -16.64 -3.38
CA VAL A 95 -9.72 -16.79 -2.20
C VAL A 95 -9.83 -15.48 -1.44
N GLY A 96 -8.70 -14.78 -1.25
CA GLY A 96 -8.71 -13.48 -0.59
C GLY A 96 -9.52 -12.44 -1.35
N ALA A 97 -9.46 -12.47 -2.69
CA ALA A 97 -10.26 -11.55 -3.50
C ALA A 97 -11.76 -11.80 -3.31
N LEU A 98 -12.18 -13.06 -3.28
CA LEU A 98 -13.61 -13.39 -3.16
C LEU A 98 -14.14 -13.20 -1.75
N VAL A 99 -13.36 -13.54 -0.73
CA VAL A 99 -13.85 -13.55 0.66
C VAL A 99 -13.64 -12.22 1.37
N ASN A 100 -12.51 -11.56 1.12
CA ASN A 100 -12.13 -10.37 1.88
C ASN A 100 -12.15 -9.11 1.04
N LEU A 101 -11.46 -9.14 -0.11
CA LEU A 101 -11.22 -7.93 -0.89
C LEU A 101 -12.51 -7.37 -1.48
N GLN A 102 -13.34 -8.21 -2.08
CA GLN A 102 -14.57 -7.76 -2.72
C GLN A 102 -15.58 -7.22 -1.72
N ASP A 103 -15.51 -7.71 -0.48
CA ASP A 103 -16.35 -7.20 0.61
C ASP A 103 -15.82 -5.88 1.15
N PHE A 104 -14.49 -5.76 1.29
CA PHE A 104 -13.84 -4.61 1.92
C PHE A 104 -13.64 -3.44 0.99
N ALA A 105 -13.20 -3.69 -0.26
CA ALA A 105 -12.83 -2.63 -1.19
C ALA A 105 -14.05 -1.83 -1.65
N GLY A 106 -13.90 -0.51 -1.69
CA GLY A 106 -14.96 0.39 -2.14
C GLY A 106 -15.14 0.41 -3.65
N THR A 107 -14.27 -0.26 -4.40
CA THR A 107 -14.37 -0.37 -5.86
C THR A 107 -14.08 -1.81 -6.27
N SER A 108 -14.44 -2.16 -7.50
CA SER A 108 -14.22 -3.50 -8.03
C SER A 108 -12.86 -3.64 -8.75
N ARG A 109 -11.90 -2.80 -8.43
CA ARG A 109 -10.56 -2.84 -9.04
C ARG A 109 -9.68 -3.84 -8.32
N ALA A 110 -10.02 -5.12 -8.41
CA ALA A 110 -9.25 -6.20 -7.83
C ALA A 110 -8.80 -7.16 -8.93
N CYS A 111 -7.56 -7.62 -8.82
CA CYS A 111 -6.97 -8.56 -9.75
C CYS A 111 -6.37 -9.71 -8.96
N THR A 112 -6.75 -10.96 -9.29
CA THR A 112 -6.18 -12.14 -8.65
C THR A 112 -4.93 -12.56 -9.39
N GLY A 113 -3.90 -12.89 -8.62
CA GLY A 113 -2.62 -13.29 -9.20
C GLY A 113 -2.28 -14.75 -9.03
#